data_72f00e27d6b084c930987ab882386540
#
_entry.id   72f00e27d6b084c930987ab882386540
#
_cell.length_a   1.000
_cell.length_b   1.000
_cell.length_c   1.000
_cell.angle_alpha   90.00
_cell.angle_beta   90.00
_cell.angle_gamma   90.00
#
_symmetry.space_group_name_H-M   'P 1'
#
loop_
_entity.id
_entity.type
_entity.pdbx_description
1 polymer ?
#
loop_
_entity_poly.entity_id
_entity_poly.type
_entity_poly.pdbx_seq_one_letter_code
_entity_poly.pdbx_strand_id
1 'polypeptide(L)'
;MKRLNRVAAFILIVAILLTPGAAFAATTPTISAQGAIVMDYDTGQVLYEKNADTPRSAASMTKVMTAYIVLDALRTGEATWDTVIPISDNARNQSPWDKTDFAETERLGDLFEPYLIRSNNQMGIAIGEYFGGGSEATFAERMNEKARLLGIDAYYTEANGLKPNRVTPRAQALLTRAIISDYPEILNTTSKHQTKYKSEIYRSTNQFYRKFRRFKGINGFKTGTASYSGQCLTATYTKKGRRLISVVMGSKGQDQRYHDTMALLNYAMSRYMTSPWAKDVPSRANHAGINTAAYRGLTSFQGREAMNRGEFTLLMGLALRLPMTEAGGGFPDVAADAYYAKAVAAAKNAGLIGGYEDGSFRPERLISREEMAKILFVAMKYDDTFYDLPFKDAAAIGPVYRPAVANLTARGILHGKDGNRFDPKGTASREEATLMMLNLKSQLN
;
A
#
# COMPACT_ATOMS: atom_id res chain seq x y z
N MET A 1 -32.81 -47.70 -32.09
CA MET A 1 -33.14 -46.44 -31.39
C MET A 1 -32.61 -46.29 -29.97
N LYS A 2 -32.53 -47.29 -29.11
CA LYS A 2 -32.04 -47.14 -27.73
C LYS A 2 -30.51 -46.96 -27.56
N ARG A 3 -29.68 -47.27 -28.56
CA ARG A 3 -28.22 -47.03 -28.51
C ARG A 3 -27.81 -45.62 -28.95
N LEU A 4 -28.55 -44.97 -29.83
CA LEU A 4 -28.27 -43.60 -30.29
C LEU A 4 -28.49 -42.57 -29.15
N ASN A 5 -29.51 -42.77 -28.28
CA ASN A 5 -29.81 -41.86 -27.19
C ASN A 5 -28.76 -41.86 -26.05
N ARG A 6 -28.03 -42.99 -25.90
CA ARG A 6 -26.96 -43.05 -24.89
C ARG A 6 -25.67 -42.34 -25.30
N VAL A 7 -25.36 -42.36 -26.56
CA VAL A 7 -24.19 -41.66 -27.13
C VAL A 7 -24.45 -40.14 -27.17
N ALA A 8 -25.65 -39.71 -27.51
CA ALA A 8 -26.05 -38.30 -27.51
C ALA A 8 -26.06 -37.74 -26.09
N ALA A 9 -26.54 -38.50 -25.06
CA ALA A 9 -26.50 -38.11 -23.67
C ALA A 9 -25.07 -38.04 -23.13
N PHE A 10 -24.17 -38.92 -23.52
CA PHE A 10 -22.77 -38.91 -23.12
C PHE A 10 -21.99 -37.75 -23.74
N ILE A 11 -22.25 -37.40 -25.00
CA ILE A 11 -21.66 -36.23 -25.67
C ILE A 11 -22.16 -34.93 -25.02
N LEU A 12 -23.43 -34.85 -24.59
CA LEU A 12 -23.98 -33.67 -23.95
C LEU A 12 -23.37 -33.47 -22.53
N ILE A 13 -23.12 -34.55 -21.77
CA ILE A 13 -22.48 -34.49 -20.45
C ILE A 13 -21.00 -34.13 -20.59
N VAL A 14 -20.29 -34.62 -21.60
CA VAL A 14 -18.88 -34.28 -21.85
C VAL A 14 -18.76 -32.85 -22.37
N ALA A 15 -19.72 -32.33 -23.16
CA ALA A 15 -19.74 -30.94 -23.60
C ALA A 15 -19.98 -29.94 -22.46
N ILE A 16 -20.75 -30.33 -21.41
CA ILE A 16 -20.97 -29.51 -20.20
C ILE A 16 -19.72 -29.52 -19.30
N LEU A 17 -18.91 -30.59 -19.32
CA LEU A 17 -17.65 -30.66 -18.55
C LEU A 17 -16.47 -29.98 -19.25
N LEU A 18 -16.59 -29.59 -20.53
CA LEU A 18 -15.57 -28.91 -21.33
C LEU A 18 -15.85 -27.41 -21.52
N THR A 19 -16.94 -26.87 -20.97
CA THR A 19 -17.03 -25.42 -20.84
C THR A 19 -15.95 -24.97 -19.87
N PRO A 20 -14.96 -24.15 -20.27
CA PRO A 20 -14.06 -23.54 -19.32
C PRO A 20 -14.96 -22.82 -18.34
N GLY A 21 -14.91 -23.21 -17.06
CA GLY A 21 -15.73 -22.64 -16.02
C GLY A 21 -15.67 -21.13 -16.16
N ALA A 22 -16.78 -20.50 -16.53
CA ALA A 22 -16.88 -19.07 -16.56
C ALA A 22 -16.42 -18.59 -15.20
N ALA A 23 -15.22 -18.03 -15.15
CA ALA A 23 -14.76 -17.35 -13.95
C ALA A 23 -15.79 -16.25 -13.73
N PHE A 24 -16.71 -16.46 -12.80
CA PHE A 24 -17.64 -15.42 -12.40
C PHE A 24 -16.78 -14.23 -11.93
N ALA A 25 -16.61 -13.26 -12.81
CA ALA A 25 -16.02 -12.00 -12.45
C ALA A 25 -16.89 -11.47 -11.29
N ALA A 26 -16.30 -11.35 -10.12
CA ALA A 26 -17.02 -10.83 -8.97
C ALA A 26 -17.66 -9.50 -9.36
N THR A 27 -18.97 -9.41 -9.27
CA THR A 27 -19.70 -8.18 -9.60
C THR A 27 -19.22 -7.06 -8.71
N THR A 28 -19.03 -5.88 -9.28
CA THR A 28 -18.63 -4.69 -8.54
C THR A 28 -19.66 -4.43 -7.44
N PRO A 29 -19.26 -4.33 -6.16
CA PRO A 29 -20.21 -4.17 -5.08
C PRO A 29 -20.89 -2.81 -5.11
N THR A 30 -22.19 -2.81 -4.88
CA THR A 30 -22.93 -1.59 -4.60
C THR A 30 -22.66 -1.18 -3.16
N ILE A 31 -22.16 0.04 -2.96
CA ILE A 31 -21.87 0.61 -1.64
C ILE A 31 -22.57 1.95 -1.46
N SER A 32 -22.93 2.25 -0.22
CA SER A 32 -23.59 3.52 0.14
C SER A 32 -22.59 4.67 0.29
N ALA A 33 -21.32 4.37 0.55
CA ALA A 33 -20.25 5.35 0.68
C ALA A 33 -20.22 6.28 -0.54
N GLN A 34 -20.10 7.57 -0.29
CA GLN A 34 -20.02 8.59 -1.35
C GLN A 34 -18.64 8.62 -2.01
N GLY A 35 -17.59 8.27 -1.27
CA GLY A 35 -16.24 8.10 -1.77
C GLY A 35 -15.58 6.87 -1.13
N ALA A 36 -14.83 6.10 -1.90
CA ALA A 36 -14.17 4.90 -1.39
C ALA A 36 -12.95 4.51 -2.23
N ILE A 37 -12.03 3.80 -1.61
CA ILE A 37 -10.89 3.17 -2.28
C ILE A 37 -10.50 1.89 -1.53
N VAL A 38 -10.04 0.89 -2.27
CA VAL A 38 -9.26 -0.23 -1.73
C VAL A 38 -7.92 -0.29 -2.44
N MET A 39 -6.89 -0.29 -1.65
CA MET A 39 -5.49 -0.30 -2.09
C MET A 39 -4.76 -1.49 -1.51
N ASP A 40 -3.94 -2.15 -2.31
CA ASP A 40 -2.96 -3.10 -1.81
C ASP A 40 -1.85 -2.35 -1.07
N TYR A 41 -1.56 -2.75 0.15
CA TYR A 41 -0.56 -2.07 0.98
C TYR A 41 0.85 -2.17 0.40
N ASP A 42 1.24 -3.35 -0.07
CA ASP A 42 2.61 -3.59 -0.53
C ASP A 42 2.91 -2.87 -1.84
N THR A 43 1.99 -2.94 -2.80
CA THR A 43 2.19 -2.42 -4.16
C THR A 43 1.65 -1.01 -4.37
N GLY A 44 0.73 -0.54 -3.52
CA GLY A 44 -0.02 0.70 -3.75
C GLY A 44 -1.09 0.57 -4.84
N GLN A 45 -1.29 -0.63 -5.41
CA GLN A 45 -2.30 -0.84 -6.45
C GLN A 45 -3.70 -0.56 -5.94
N VAL A 46 -4.45 0.23 -6.72
CA VAL A 46 -5.88 0.45 -6.49
C VAL A 46 -6.68 -0.72 -7.05
N LEU A 47 -7.43 -1.39 -6.19
CA LEU A 47 -8.25 -2.56 -6.52
C LEU A 47 -9.73 -2.21 -6.70
N TYR A 48 -10.15 -1.12 -6.10
CA TYR A 48 -11.47 -0.51 -6.23
C TYR A 48 -11.37 0.97 -5.93
N GLU A 49 -12.14 1.76 -6.67
CA GLU A 49 -12.29 3.19 -6.36
C GLU A 49 -13.67 3.70 -6.75
N LYS A 50 -14.14 4.68 -6.00
CA LYS A 50 -15.37 5.44 -6.25
C LYS A 50 -15.16 6.85 -5.74
N ASN A 51 -15.19 7.85 -6.63
CA ASN A 51 -14.94 9.25 -6.27
C ASN A 51 -13.69 9.39 -5.37
N ALA A 52 -12.62 8.63 -5.68
CA ALA A 52 -11.45 8.51 -4.83
C ALA A 52 -10.64 9.79 -4.72
N ASP A 53 -10.76 10.68 -5.69
CA ASP A 53 -10.07 11.97 -5.78
C ASP A 53 -11.00 13.16 -5.49
N THR A 54 -12.25 12.92 -5.08
CA THR A 54 -13.16 13.96 -4.66
C THR A 54 -12.94 14.29 -3.18
N PRO A 55 -12.53 15.54 -2.82
CA PRO A 55 -12.32 15.95 -1.45
C PRO A 55 -13.58 15.84 -0.60
N ARG A 56 -13.41 15.33 0.63
CA ARG A 56 -14.48 15.16 1.62
C ARG A 56 -13.93 15.46 3.01
N SER A 57 -14.82 15.69 3.95
CA SER A 57 -14.39 15.76 5.33
C SER A 57 -14.13 14.35 5.89
N ALA A 58 -12.94 14.15 6.46
CA ALA A 58 -12.50 12.87 7.02
C ALA A 58 -13.03 12.62 8.43
N ALA A 59 -13.61 13.64 9.09
CA ALA A 59 -13.92 13.61 10.51
C ALA A 59 -12.71 13.06 11.32
N SER A 60 -12.95 12.24 12.34
CA SER A 60 -11.88 11.71 13.19
C SER A 60 -10.86 10.79 12.49
N MET A 61 -10.96 10.53 11.18
CA MET A 61 -9.84 9.93 10.44
C MET A 61 -8.66 10.91 10.30
N THR A 62 -8.88 12.22 10.50
CA THR A 62 -7.85 13.26 10.68
C THR A 62 -6.78 12.88 11.70
N LYS A 63 -7.18 12.17 12.76
CA LYS A 63 -6.29 11.71 13.85
C LYS A 63 -5.13 10.82 13.37
N VAL A 64 -5.24 10.25 12.17
CA VAL A 64 -4.12 9.50 11.56
C VAL A 64 -2.95 10.43 11.21
N MET A 65 -3.23 11.63 10.69
CA MET A 65 -2.18 12.62 10.42
C MET A 65 -1.55 13.14 11.72
N THR A 66 -2.35 13.43 12.72
CA THR A 66 -1.85 13.83 14.05
C THR A 66 -0.95 12.75 14.64
N ALA A 67 -1.38 11.49 14.59
CA ALA A 67 -0.57 10.37 15.05
C ALA A 67 0.77 10.27 14.29
N TYR A 68 0.77 10.52 13.00
CA TYR A 68 1.98 10.52 12.19
C TYR A 68 2.98 11.58 12.66
N ILE A 69 2.51 12.80 12.91
CA ILE A 69 3.37 13.89 13.41
C ILE A 69 3.93 13.56 14.79
N VAL A 70 3.11 12.99 15.68
CA VAL A 70 3.57 12.55 17.01
C VAL A 70 4.67 11.48 16.88
N LEU A 71 4.49 10.50 16.00
CA LEU A 71 5.50 9.46 15.77
C LEU A 71 6.78 10.02 15.12
N ASP A 72 6.66 11.00 14.22
CA ASP A 72 7.82 11.72 13.68
C ASP A 72 8.59 12.44 14.81
N ALA A 73 7.88 13.13 15.70
CA ALA A 73 8.48 13.84 16.83
C ALA A 73 9.21 12.89 17.79
N LEU A 74 8.64 11.72 18.05
CA LEU A 74 9.31 10.67 18.85
C LEU A 74 10.57 10.14 18.15
N ARG A 75 10.52 9.90 16.85
CA ARG A 75 11.66 9.41 16.08
C ARG A 75 12.80 10.42 16.01
N THR A 76 12.48 11.70 15.91
CA THR A 76 13.47 12.78 15.83
C THR A 76 14.03 13.23 17.18
N GLY A 77 13.44 12.76 18.29
CA GLY A 77 13.80 13.17 19.65
C GLY A 77 13.20 14.52 20.04
N GLU A 78 12.29 15.11 19.26
CA GLU A 78 11.52 16.30 19.61
C GLU A 78 10.63 16.03 20.83
N ALA A 79 10.16 14.80 20.99
CA ALA A 79 9.38 14.34 22.13
C ALA A 79 9.76 12.90 22.53
N THR A 80 9.32 12.50 23.72
CA THR A 80 9.35 11.13 24.22
C THR A 80 7.97 10.74 24.75
N TRP A 81 7.72 9.45 25.01
CA TRP A 81 6.47 9.05 25.66
C TRP A 81 6.27 9.66 27.05
N ASP A 82 7.35 10.09 27.70
CA ASP A 82 7.32 10.76 29.01
C ASP A 82 7.17 12.28 28.92
N THR A 83 7.12 12.83 27.68
CA THR A 83 6.89 14.26 27.47
C THR A 83 5.61 14.70 28.16
N VAL A 84 5.73 15.77 28.98
CA VAL A 84 4.64 16.33 29.75
C VAL A 84 3.85 17.32 28.91
N ILE A 85 2.57 17.05 28.73
CA ILE A 85 1.62 17.85 27.95
C ILE A 85 0.76 18.70 28.92
N PRO A 86 0.83 20.02 28.87
CA PRO A 86 -0.10 20.90 29.61
C PRO A 86 -1.52 20.73 29.08
N ILE A 87 -2.50 20.66 29.95
CA ILE A 87 -3.91 20.55 29.60
C ILE A 87 -4.59 21.91 29.75
N SER A 88 -4.82 22.56 28.63
CA SER A 88 -5.49 23.86 28.56
C SER A 88 -6.97 23.80 28.91
N ASP A 89 -7.57 24.92 29.21
CA ASP A 89 -9.01 25.06 29.38
C ASP A 89 -9.74 24.74 28.07
N ASN A 90 -9.13 25.05 26.91
CA ASN A 90 -9.66 24.69 25.60
C ASN A 90 -9.75 23.15 25.47
N ALA A 91 -8.68 22.43 25.79
CA ALA A 91 -8.67 20.96 25.76
C ALA A 91 -9.73 20.36 26.71
N ARG A 92 -9.94 20.95 27.88
CA ARG A 92 -10.92 20.48 28.88
C ARG A 92 -12.37 20.66 28.43
N ASN A 93 -12.68 21.77 27.73
CA ASN A 93 -14.05 22.25 27.55
C ASN A 93 -14.60 22.11 26.13
N GLN A 94 -13.77 21.92 25.10
CA GLN A 94 -14.17 21.98 23.70
C GLN A 94 -14.92 20.75 23.18
N SER A 95 -14.91 19.61 23.88
CA SER A 95 -15.63 18.43 23.44
C SER A 95 -16.83 18.12 24.34
N PRO A 96 -18.06 18.29 23.86
CA PRO A 96 -19.24 17.90 24.64
C PRO A 96 -19.38 16.37 24.78
N TRP A 97 -18.64 15.61 23.98
CA TRP A 97 -18.75 14.15 23.89
C TRP A 97 -17.75 13.40 24.79
N ASP A 98 -16.70 14.09 25.21
CA ASP A 98 -15.65 13.55 26.05
C ASP A 98 -15.68 14.25 27.42
N LYS A 99 -15.61 13.47 28.47
CA LYS A 99 -15.51 13.98 29.86
C LYS A 99 -14.29 13.29 30.49
N THR A 100 -13.13 13.77 30.09
CA THR A 100 -11.86 13.21 30.57
C THR A 100 -11.44 13.91 31.86
N ASP A 101 -11.19 13.15 32.89
CA ASP A 101 -10.63 13.66 34.16
C ASP A 101 -9.13 13.88 34.04
N PHE A 102 -8.75 15.05 33.53
CA PHE A 102 -7.36 15.43 33.37
C PHE A 102 -6.76 16.04 34.68
N ALA A 103 -5.50 15.72 34.95
CA ALA A 103 -4.64 16.55 35.77
C ALA A 103 -4.30 17.87 35.04
N GLU A 104 -3.51 18.74 35.65
CA GLU A 104 -3.02 19.97 34.97
C GLU A 104 -2.12 19.64 33.79
N THR A 105 -1.38 18.55 33.93
CA THR A 105 -0.49 18.02 32.90
C THR A 105 -0.67 16.51 32.79
N GLU A 106 -0.44 15.96 31.62
CA GLU A 106 -0.48 14.52 31.34
C GLU A 106 0.74 14.09 30.52
N ARG A 107 1.14 12.83 30.58
CA ARG A 107 2.20 12.31 29.75
C ARG A 107 1.67 12.01 28.34
N LEU A 108 2.47 12.27 27.30
CA LEU A 108 2.11 12.00 25.92
C LEU A 108 1.70 10.52 25.72
N GLY A 109 2.43 9.59 26.36
CA GLY A 109 2.13 8.15 26.28
C GLY A 109 0.76 7.79 26.85
N ASP A 110 0.31 8.48 27.89
CA ASP A 110 -0.99 8.24 28.52
C ASP A 110 -2.15 8.79 27.66
N LEU A 111 -1.88 9.82 26.85
CA LEU A 111 -2.87 10.44 25.96
C LEU A 111 -2.99 9.73 24.60
N PHE A 112 -1.88 9.27 24.02
CA PHE A 112 -1.81 8.88 22.62
C PHE A 112 -2.69 7.67 22.28
N GLU A 113 -2.66 6.64 23.10
CA GLU A 113 -3.42 5.42 22.84
C GLU A 113 -4.94 5.62 23.00
N PRO A 114 -5.44 6.22 24.10
CA PRO A 114 -6.86 6.58 24.24
C PRO A 114 -7.36 7.54 23.16
N TYR A 115 -6.51 8.50 22.75
CA TYR A 115 -6.79 9.40 21.63
C TYR A 115 -7.15 8.64 20.34
N LEU A 116 -6.38 7.62 19.98
CA LEU A 116 -6.62 6.85 18.77
C LEU A 116 -7.76 5.83 18.92
N ILE A 117 -7.80 5.09 20.03
CA ILE A 117 -8.71 3.95 20.23
C ILE A 117 -10.13 4.44 20.52
N ARG A 118 -10.29 5.33 21.48
CA ARG A 118 -11.57 5.93 21.87
C ARG A 118 -11.97 7.06 20.96
N SER A 119 -10.98 7.60 20.22
CA SER A 119 -11.17 8.82 19.41
C SER A 119 -11.43 10.07 20.26
N ASN A 120 -10.80 10.15 21.44
CA ASN A 120 -11.00 11.23 22.39
C ASN A 120 -10.51 12.57 21.81
N ASN A 121 -11.41 13.56 21.73
CA ASN A 121 -11.10 14.84 21.12
C ASN A 121 -10.33 15.77 22.05
N GLN A 122 -10.61 15.73 23.35
CA GLN A 122 -9.91 16.56 24.34
C GLN A 122 -8.41 16.24 24.36
N MET A 123 -8.05 14.95 24.33
CA MET A 123 -6.66 14.51 24.23
C MET A 123 -6.02 14.99 22.92
N GLY A 124 -6.77 14.98 21.82
CA GLY A 124 -6.28 15.46 20.54
C GLY A 124 -6.06 16.97 20.48
N ILE A 125 -6.88 17.76 21.18
CA ILE A 125 -6.66 19.21 21.34
C ILE A 125 -5.37 19.45 22.12
N ALA A 126 -5.18 18.79 23.27
CA ALA A 126 -3.98 18.93 24.08
C ALA A 126 -2.69 18.56 23.30
N ILE A 127 -2.73 17.45 22.53
CA ILE A 127 -1.64 17.03 21.65
C ILE A 127 -1.40 18.09 20.57
N GLY A 128 -2.45 18.55 19.89
CA GLY A 128 -2.37 19.56 18.83
C GLY A 128 -1.81 20.89 19.33
N GLU A 129 -2.28 21.37 20.47
CA GLU A 129 -1.76 22.59 21.09
C GLU A 129 -0.28 22.45 21.47
N TYR A 130 0.10 21.35 22.09
CA TYR A 130 1.50 21.12 22.48
C TYR A 130 2.44 21.16 21.27
N PHE A 131 2.17 20.35 20.24
CA PHE A 131 2.99 20.29 19.05
C PHE A 131 2.83 21.50 18.11
N GLY A 132 1.84 22.34 18.35
CA GLY A 132 1.63 23.62 17.68
C GLY A 132 2.14 24.83 18.46
N GLY A 133 2.91 24.64 19.54
CA GLY A 133 3.44 25.75 20.36
C GLY A 133 2.34 26.54 21.06
N GLY A 134 1.28 25.91 21.51
CA GLY A 134 0.10 26.50 22.15
C GLY A 134 -1.07 26.77 21.19
N SER A 135 -0.98 26.38 19.91
CA SER A 135 -2.00 26.68 18.90
C SER A 135 -2.34 25.49 18.02
N GLU A 136 -3.61 25.05 17.97
CA GLU A 136 -4.07 24.05 17.01
C GLU A 136 -3.95 24.55 15.56
N ALA A 137 -4.01 25.86 15.30
CA ALA A 137 -3.84 26.42 13.95
C ALA A 137 -2.42 26.19 13.45
N THR A 138 -1.40 26.47 14.26
CA THR A 138 0.01 26.20 13.94
C THR A 138 0.26 24.69 13.78
N PHE A 139 -0.40 23.87 14.58
CA PHE A 139 -0.34 22.42 14.41
C PHE A 139 -0.94 21.98 13.06
N ALA A 140 -2.05 22.60 12.65
CA ALA A 140 -2.65 22.34 11.34
C ALA A 140 -1.70 22.69 10.19
N GLU A 141 -0.87 23.72 10.32
CA GLU A 141 0.20 24.03 9.35
C GLU A 141 1.20 22.88 9.25
N ARG A 142 1.64 22.30 10.37
CA ARG A 142 2.50 21.09 10.38
C ARG A 142 1.82 19.91 9.70
N MET A 143 0.51 19.70 9.92
CA MET A 143 -0.26 18.65 9.26
C MET A 143 -0.29 18.85 7.73
N ASN A 144 -0.49 20.08 7.29
CA ASN A 144 -0.57 20.43 5.87
C ASN A 144 0.81 20.34 5.20
N GLU A 145 1.87 20.74 5.89
CA GLU A 145 3.24 20.52 5.41
C GLU A 145 3.56 19.03 5.26
N LYS A 146 3.17 18.19 6.24
CA LYS A 146 3.33 16.75 6.13
C LYS A 146 2.54 16.16 4.97
N ALA A 147 1.32 16.66 4.72
CA ALA A 147 0.52 16.24 3.57
C ALA A 147 1.22 16.58 2.24
N ARG A 148 1.80 17.78 2.15
CA ARG A 148 2.58 18.22 0.99
C ARG A 148 3.81 17.33 0.77
N LEU A 149 4.55 17.00 1.82
CA LEU A 149 5.74 16.12 1.76
C LEU A 149 5.37 14.69 1.33
N LEU A 150 4.19 14.22 1.71
CA LEU A 150 3.66 12.92 1.29
C LEU A 150 3.05 12.95 -0.13
N GLY A 151 2.91 14.12 -0.75
CA GLY A 151 2.28 14.28 -2.06
C GLY A 151 0.80 13.89 -2.07
N ILE A 152 0.08 14.10 -0.96
CA ILE A 152 -1.33 13.72 -0.83
C ILE A 152 -2.26 14.94 -0.88
N ASP A 153 -3.41 14.80 -1.57
CA ASP A 153 -4.45 15.84 -1.63
C ASP A 153 -5.27 15.84 -0.34
N ALA A 154 -4.74 16.53 0.68
CA ALA A 154 -5.37 16.69 1.97
C ALA A 154 -5.08 18.09 2.54
N TYR A 155 -6.09 18.68 3.18
CA TYR A 155 -5.98 19.94 3.91
C TYR A 155 -6.70 19.82 5.26
N TYR A 156 -5.95 20.08 6.33
CA TYR A 156 -6.38 19.94 7.70
C TYR A 156 -6.52 21.32 8.37
N THR A 157 -7.48 21.45 9.27
CA THR A 157 -7.78 22.70 9.98
C THR A 157 -7.53 22.60 11.48
N GLU A 158 -7.41 21.40 12.02
CA GLU A 158 -7.10 21.11 13.43
C GLU A 158 -6.83 19.59 13.61
N ALA A 159 -6.42 19.20 14.83
CA ALA A 159 -5.88 17.86 15.13
C ALA A 159 -6.89 16.70 15.06
N ASN A 160 -8.18 16.94 15.12
CA ASN A 160 -9.21 15.95 15.44
C ASN A 160 -10.19 15.61 14.30
N GLY A 161 -10.42 16.55 13.38
CA GLY A 161 -11.52 16.52 12.43
C GLY A 161 -12.86 16.92 13.03
N LEU A 162 -12.84 17.83 14.00
CA LEU A 162 -14.04 18.47 14.58
C LEU A 162 -14.61 19.56 13.66
N LYS A 163 -13.74 20.18 12.89
CA LYS A 163 -14.10 21.14 11.83
C LYS A 163 -13.99 20.46 10.47
N PRO A 164 -14.75 20.92 9.45
CA PRO A 164 -14.59 20.42 8.09
C PRO A 164 -13.15 20.56 7.59
N ASN A 165 -12.63 19.50 7.03
CA ASN A 165 -11.33 19.44 6.35
C ASN A 165 -11.55 18.93 4.91
N ARG A 166 -10.51 18.95 4.10
CA ARG A 166 -10.55 18.46 2.70
C ARG A 166 -9.54 17.32 2.54
N VAL A 167 -10.03 16.10 2.51
CA VAL A 167 -9.20 14.89 2.36
C VAL A 167 -9.86 13.99 1.33
N THR A 168 -9.12 13.58 0.31
CA THR A 168 -9.66 12.59 -0.64
C THR A 168 -9.56 11.18 -0.07
N PRO A 169 -10.44 10.24 -0.47
CA PRO A 169 -10.28 8.83 -0.11
C PRO A 169 -8.89 8.26 -0.45
N ARG A 170 -8.33 8.66 -1.60
CA ARG A 170 -6.98 8.29 -2.02
C ARG A 170 -5.91 8.86 -1.08
N ALA A 171 -6.01 10.12 -0.72
CA ALA A 171 -5.09 10.75 0.23
C ALA A 171 -5.10 10.04 1.58
N GLN A 172 -6.29 9.68 2.09
CA GLN A 172 -6.43 8.94 3.34
C GLN A 172 -5.82 7.52 3.25
N ALA A 173 -5.95 6.84 2.11
CA ALA A 173 -5.34 5.53 1.90
C ALA A 173 -3.81 5.62 1.82
N LEU A 174 -3.28 6.61 1.10
CA LEU A 174 -1.85 6.88 1.00
C LEU A 174 -1.25 7.28 2.35
N LEU A 175 -1.93 8.14 3.12
CA LEU A 175 -1.55 8.49 4.49
C LEU A 175 -1.48 7.24 5.38
N THR A 176 -2.49 6.38 5.31
CA THR A 176 -2.53 5.15 6.10
C THR A 176 -1.41 4.19 5.68
N ARG A 177 -1.12 4.11 4.39
CA ARG A 177 0.00 3.32 3.87
C ARG A 177 1.34 3.85 4.37
N ALA A 178 1.55 5.15 4.32
CA ALA A 178 2.78 5.80 4.73
C ALA A 178 3.05 5.61 6.23
N ILE A 179 2.08 5.89 7.10
CA ILE A 179 2.27 5.72 8.55
C ILE A 179 2.55 4.27 8.96
N ILE A 180 1.92 3.28 8.29
CA ILE A 180 2.21 1.86 8.56
C ILE A 180 3.60 1.48 8.03
N SER A 181 4.05 2.08 6.93
CA SER A 181 5.38 1.83 6.37
C SER A 181 6.49 2.37 7.26
N ASP A 182 6.31 3.59 7.78
CA ASP A 182 7.31 4.28 8.57
C ASP A 182 7.29 3.89 10.05
N TYR A 183 6.12 3.51 10.55
CA TYR A 183 5.84 3.18 11.95
C TYR A 183 4.91 1.96 12.04
N PRO A 184 5.38 0.74 11.69
CA PRO A 184 4.54 -0.46 11.68
C PRO A 184 3.93 -0.79 13.04
N GLU A 185 4.56 -0.34 14.15
CA GLU A 185 4.07 -0.48 15.51
C GLU A 185 2.74 0.24 15.77
N ILE A 186 2.34 1.22 14.94
CA ILE A 186 1.02 1.87 15.05
C ILE A 186 -0.12 0.85 14.99
N LEU A 187 0.10 -0.27 14.31
CA LEU A 187 -0.87 -1.36 14.26
C LEU A 187 -1.10 -2.02 15.63
N ASN A 188 -0.09 -2.02 16.51
CA ASN A 188 -0.24 -2.53 17.88
C ASN A 188 -1.26 -1.69 18.67
N THR A 189 -1.31 -0.38 18.41
CA THR A 189 -2.30 0.52 19.01
C THR A 189 -3.65 0.38 18.30
N THR A 190 -3.72 0.56 16.98
CA THR A 190 -4.98 0.66 16.26
C THR A 190 -5.77 -0.66 16.18
N SER A 191 -5.13 -1.80 16.46
CA SER A 191 -5.77 -3.11 16.55
C SER A 191 -6.35 -3.43 17.93
N LYS A 192 -6.09 -2.63 18.95
CA LYS A 192 -6.59 -2.89 20.31
C LYS A 192 -8.11 -2.73 20.38
N HIS A 193 -8.74 -3.62 21.14
CA HIS A 193 -10.17 -3.57 21.40
C HIS A 193 -10.54 -2.54 22.46
N GLN A 194 -9.61 -2.26 23.36
CA GLN A 194 -9.72 -1.30 24.45
C GLN A 194 -8.34 -0.90 24.95
N THR A 195 -8.30 0.21 25.67
CA THR A 195 -7.15 0.70 26.40
C THR A 195 -7.59 1.24 27.76
N LYS A 196 -6.63 1.63 28.60
CA LYS A 196 -6.89 2.29 29.88
C LYS A 196 -6.37 3.71 29.86
N TYR A 197 -7.09 4.58 30.52
CA TYR A 197 -6.59 5.89 30.91
C TYR A 197 -6.95 6.09 32.40
N LYS A 198 -5.96 6.21 33.26
CA LYS A 198 -6.14 6.15 34.72
C LYS A 198 -6.90 4.86 35.12
N SER A 199 -7.99 4.96 35.84
CA SER A 199 -8.84 3.83 36.24
C SER A 199 -9.88 3.44 35.17
N GLU A 200 -10.08 4.26 34.14
CA GLU A 200 -11.15 4.05 33.16
C GLU A 200 -10.74 3.16 31.98
N ILE A 201 -11.67 2.34 31.52
CA ILE A 201 -11.51 1.49 30.32
C ILE A 201 -12.13 2.19 29.13
N TYR A 202 -11.31 2.56 28.17
CA TYR A 202 -11.70 3.15 26.90
C TYR A 202 -11.82 2.09 25.81
N ARG A 203 -13.04 1.83 25.36
CA ARG A 203 -13.32 0.83 24.31
C ARG A 203 -13.15 1.45 22.94
N SER A 204 -12.63 0.64 22.00
CA SER A 204 -12.44 1.05 20.60
C SER A 204 -13.78 1.45 19.95
N THR A 205 -13.72 2.53 19.18
CA THR A 205 -14.83 2.97 18.31
C THR A 205 -15.02 2.04 17.11
N ASN A 206 -14.03 1.21 16.78
CA ASN A 206 -14.09 0.29 15.66
C ASN A 206 -14.94 -0.95 15.98
N GLN A 207 -16.15 -1.02 15.41
CA GLN A 207 -17.10 -2.10 15.67
C GLN A 207 -16.67 -3.46 15.05
N PHE A 208 -15.63 -3.49 14.23
CA PHE A 208 -15.05 -4.78 13.81
C PHE A 208 -14.52 -5.59 15.00
N TYR A 209 -14.16 -4.97 16.11
CA TYR A 209 -13.71 -5.64 17.31
C TYR A 209 -14.84 -6.15 18.22
N ARG A 210 -16.10 -5.76 17.93
CA ARG A 210 -17.26 -6.13 18.72
C ARG A 210 -18.39 -6.69 17.86
N LYS A 211 -19.17 -5.82 17.22
CA LYS A 211 -20.38 -6.17 16.46
C LYS A 211 -20.05 -7.03 15.22
N PHE A 212 -18.97 -6.70 14.51
CA PHE A 212 -18.55 -7.37 13.28
C PHE A 212 -17.35 -8.30 13.46
N ARG A 213 -17.08 -8.79 14.68
CA ARG A 213 -15.92 -9.61 15.03
C ARG A 213 -15.80 -10.96 14.25
N ARG A 214 -16.86 -11.36 13.56
CA ARG A 214 -16.84 -12.54 12.69
C ARG A 214 -16.07 -12.31 11.39
N PHE A 215 -15.96 -11.06 10.95
CA PHE A 215 -15.13 -10.69 9.80
C PHE A 215 -13.66 -10.61 10.25
N LYS A 216 -12.96 -11.72 10.06
CA LYS A 216 -11.58 -11.87 10.51
C LYS A 216 -10.60 -11.22 9.57
N GLY A 217 -9.46 -10.76 10.08
CA GLY A 217 -8.37 -10.15 9.31
C GLY A 217 -8.26 -8.63 9.44
N ILE A 218 -9.25 -7.95 10.05
CA ILE A 218 -9.14 -6.52 10.37
C ILE A 218 -8.14 -6.32 11.52
N ASN A 219 -7.17 -5.45 11.28
CA ASN A 219 -6.11 -5.09 12.26
C ASN A 219 -5.87 -3.56 12.31
N GLY A 220 -6.91 -2.79 12.28
CA GLY A 220 -6.97 -1.34 12.35
C GLY A 220 -8.10 -0.82 11.45
N PHE A 221 -8.27 0.48 11.20
CA PHE A 221 -7.37 1.55 11.58
C PHE A 221 -8.13 2.64 12.37
N LYS A 222 -8.92 3.51 11.69
CA LYS A 222 -9.58 4.65 12.33
C LYS A 222 -10.98 4.90 11.80
N THR A 223 -11.94 5.11 12.68
CA THR A 223 -13.31 5.56 12.37
C THR A 223 -13.39 7.08 12.32
N GLY A 224 -14.35 7.60 11.55
CA GLY A 224 -14.72 9.00 11.54
C GLY A 224 -16.25 9.15 11.51
N THR A 225 -16.80 10.11 12.24
CA THR A 225 -18.25 10.41 12.27
C THR A 225 -18.45 11.87 12.59
N ALA A 226 -19.16 12.58 11.71
CA ALA A 226 -19.69 13.91 11.96
C ALA A 226 -20.94 14.12 11.09
N SER A 227 -21.79 15.08 11.44
CA SER A 227 -22.99 15.40 10.66
C SER A 227 -22.65 15.79 9.21
N TYR A 228 -21.58 16.54 9.03
CA TYR A 228 -21.10 17.02 7.73
C TYR A 228 -20.27 15.99 6.93
N SER A 229 -19.75 14.94 7.55
CA SER A 229 -18.93 13.90 6.87
C SER A 229 -19.68 12.59 6.62
N GLY A 230 -20.78 12.36 7.35
CA GLY A 230 -21.40 11.04 7.44
C GLY A 230 -20.49 10.02 8.17
N GLN A 231 -20.66 8.75 7.85
CA GLN A 231 -19.90 7.67 8.45
C GLN A 231 -18.66 7.35 7.61
N CYS A 232 -17.48 7.44 8.21
CA CYS A 232 -16.20 7.20 7.57
C CYS A 232 -15.42 6.10 8.30
N LEU A 233 -14.60 5.36 7.56
CA LEU A 233 -13.73 4.33 8.11
C LEU A 233 -12.52 4.14 7.21
N THR A 234 -11.35 4.21 7.79
CA THR A 234 -10.13 3.60 7.25
C THR A 234 -9.92 2.27 7.96
N ALA A 235 -9.78 1.19 7.21
CA ALA A 235 -9.52 -0.13 7.75
C ALA A 235 -8.28 -0.76 7.08
N THR A 236 -7.51 -1.49 7.86
CA THR A 236 -6.49 -2.41 7.34
C THR A 236 -6.94 -3.84 7.55
N TYR A 237 -6.68 -4.65 6.55
CA TYR A 237 -7.14 -6.03 6.48
C TYR A 237 -6.03 -6.93 5.99
N THR A 238 -5.73 -7.99 6.74
CA THR A 238 -4.71 -8.95 6.35
C THR A 238 -5.34 -10.34 6.20
N LYS A 239 -5.15 -10.95 5.04
CA LYS A 239 -5.60 -12.31 4.75
C LYS A 239 -4.64 -12.98 3.77
N LYS A 240 -4.25 -14.22 4.06
CA LYS A 240 -3.34 -15.01 3.23
C LYS A 240 -2.04 -14.25 2.90
N GLY A 241 -1.46 -13.59 3.91
CA GLY A 241 -0.21 -12.84 3.77
C GLY A 241 -0.31 -11.50 3.05
N ARG A 242 -1.50 -11.07 2.61
CA ARG A 242 -1.72 -9.77 1.96
C ARG A 242 -2.39 -8.78 2.88
N ARG A 243 -1.90 -7.55 2.85
CA ARG A 243 -2.54 -6.43 3.53
C ARG A 243 -3.24 -5.52 2.52
N LEU A 244 -4.50 -5.24 2.78
CA LEU A 244 -5.29 -4.24 2.06
C LEU A 244 -5.57 -3.05 2.97
N ILE A 245 -5.64 -1.87 2.38
CA ILE A 245 -6.15 -0.64 3.00
C ILE A 245 -7.47 -0.32 2.32
N SER A 246 -8.54 -0.21 3.10
CA SER A 246 -9.86 0.20 2.62
C SER A 246 -10.26 1.51 3.28
N VAL A 247 -10.66 2.48 2.49
CA VAL A 247 -11.24 3.74 2.96
C VAL A 247 -12.64 3.87 2.41
N VAL A 248 -13.60 4.17 3.28
CA VAL A 248 -14.97 4.57 2.94
C VAL A 248 -15.29 5.89 3.61
N MET A 249 -15.89 6.82 2.86
CA MET A 249 -16.26 8.15 3.34
C MET A 249 -17.70 8.47 2.94
N GLY A 250 -18.47 8.99 3.91
CA GLY A 250 -19.86 9.37 3.68
C GLY A 250 -20.81 8.19 3.47
N SER A 251 -20.57 7.06 4.15
CA SER A 251 -21.55 5.96 4.20
C SER A 251 -22.81 6.40 4.95
N LYS A 252 -23.99 5.98 4.44
CA LYS A 252 -25.29 6.35 5.00
C LYS A 252 -25.75 5.32 6.04
N GLY A 253 -25.99 5.77 7.27
CA GLY A 253 -26.46 4.92 8.37
C GLY A 253 -25.32 4.39 9.26
N GLN A 254 -25.71 4.05 10.50
CA GLN A 254 -24.78 3.82 11.61
C GLN A 254 -23.73 2.71 11.37
N ASP A 255 -24.14 1.62 10.74
CA ASP A 255 -23.28 0.45 10.53
C ASP A 255 -22.80 0.31 9.08
N GLN A 256 -23.32 1.14 8.20
CA GLN A 256 -23.13 0.94 6.76
C GLN A 256 -21.67 1.04 6.33
N ARG A 257 -20.84 1.88 7.00
CA ARG A 257 -19.39 1.92 6.75
C ARG A 257 -18.73 0.54 6.90
N TYR A 258 -19.21 -0.32 7.81
CA TYR A 258 -18.67 -1.67 8.02
C TYR A 258 -19.14 -2.62 6.92
N HIS A 259 -20.40 -2.54 6.51
CA HIS A 259 -20.94 -3.32 5.38
C HIS A 259 -20.25 -2.95 4.07
N ASP A 260 -20.11 -1.64 3.79
CA ASP A 260 -19.38 -1.15 2.62
C ASP A 260 -17.93 -1.65 2.63
N THR A 261 -17.24 -1.55 3.77
CA THR A 261 -15.86 -2.02 3.92
C THR A 261 -15.73 -3.54 3.70
N MET A 262 -16.63 -4.35 4.27
CA MET A 262 -16.63 -5.80 4.08
C MET A 262 -16.88 -6.18 2.62
N ALA A 263 -17.84 -5.53 1.97
CA ALA A 263 -18.14 -5.77 0.56
C ALA A 263 -16.92 -5.47 -0.33
N LEU A 264 -16.28 -4.32 -0.09
CA LEU A 264 -15.09 -3.88 -0.82
C LEU A 264 -13.88 -4.80 -0.60
N LEU A 265 -13.62 -5.20 0.64
CA LEU A 265 -12.51 -6.10 0.97
C LEU A 265 -12.72 -7.50 0.39
N ASN A 266 -13.95 -8.03 0.45
CA ASN A 266 -14.28 -9.30 -0.19
C ASN A 266 -14.13 -9.23 -1.71
N TYR A 267 -14.61 -8.14 -2.33
CA TYR A 267 -14.45 -7.90 -3.76
C TYR A 267 -12.97 -7.84 -4.16
N ALA A 268 -12.18 -7.03 -3.47
CA ALA A 268 -10.75 -6.91 -3.74
C ALA A 268 -10.03 -8.26 -3.59
N MET A 269 -10.30 -8.99 -2.51
CA MET A 269 -9.73 -10.33 -2.30
C MET A 269 -10.18 -11.34 -3.36
N SER A 270 -11.43 -11.29 -3.82
CA SER A 270 -11.91 -12.19 -4.86
C SER A 270 -11.19 -11.93 -6.19
N ARG A 271 -10.90 -10.69 -6.52
CA ARG A 271 -10.13 -10.35 -7.73
C ARG A 271 -8.71 -10.90 -7.68
N TYR A 272 -8.08 -10.93 -6.52
CA TYR A 272 -6.79 -11.60 -6.35
C TYR A 272 -6.91 -13.12 -6.49
N MET A 273 -7.96 -13.70 -5.93
CA MET A 273 -8.15 -15.15 -5.88
C MET A 273 -8.59 -15.74 -7.23
N THR A 274 -9.30 -14.95 -8.06
CA THR A 274 -9.85 -15.38 -9.35
C THR A 274 -8.99 -14.94 -10.54
N SER A 275 -7.94 -14.16 -10.31
CA SER A 275 -6.99 -13.86 -11.36
C SER A 275 -6.40 -15.16 -11.89
N PRO A 276 -6.46 -15.43 -13.20
CA PRO A 276 -5.80 -16.58 -13.83
C PRO A 276 -4.32 -16.69 -13.47
N TRP A 277 -3.68 -15.59 -13.16
CA TRP A 277 -2.31 -15.44 -12.74
C TRP A 277 -1.98 -16.07 -11.37
N ALA A 278 -2.96 -16.10 -10.46
CA ALA A 278 -2.75 -16.62 -9.10
C ALA A 278 -2.42 -18.11 -9.08
N LYS A 279 -2.63 -18.81 -10.19
CA LYS A 279 -2.40 -20.25 -10.30
C LYS A 279 -1.00 -20.62 -10.73
N ASP A 280 -0.33 -19.77 -11.53
CA ASP A 280 0.98 -20.05 -12.11
C ASP A 280 2.13 -19.20 -11.57
N VAL A 281 1.84 -18.32 -10.61
CA VAL A 281 2.86 -17.54 -9.90
C VAL A 281 3.29 -18.27 -8.63
N PRO A 282 4.59 -18.40 -8.35
CA PRO A 282 5.09 -18.95 -7.09
C PRO A 282 4.44 -18.26 -5.89
N SER A 283 4.10 -19.04 -4.85
CA SER A 283 3.37 -18.51 -3.68
C SER A 283 4.08 -17.32 -3.02
N ARG A 284 5.42 -17.29 -3.02
CA ARG A 284 6.23 -16.16 -2.53
C ARG A 284 6.00 -14.88 -3.33
N ALA A 285 5.91 -14.97 -4.66
CA ALA A 285 5.62 -13.82 -5.52
C ALA A 285 4.18 -13.32 -5.29
N ASN A 286 3.23 -14.22 -5.11
CA ASN A 286 1.87 -13.92 -4.70
C ASN A 286 1.81 -13.15 -3.38
N HIS A 287 2.57 -13.57 -2.37
CA HIS A 287 2.65 -12.89 -1.08
C HIS A 287 3.29 -11.50 -1.18
N ALA A 288 4.23 -11.30 -2.09
CA ALA A 288 4.85 -10.00 -2.32
C ALA A 288 3.98 -9.02 -3.11
N GLY A 289 2.80 -9.42 -3.59
CA GLY A 289 1.91 -8.56 -4.37
C GLY A 289 2.37 -8.23 -5.78
N ILE A 290 3.40 -8.92 -6.27
CA ILE A 290 4.06 -8.62 -7.53
C ILE A 290 3.20 -9.02 -8.75
N ASN A 291 2.27 -9.93 -8.56
CA ASN A 291 1.57 -10.64 -9.65
C ASN A 291 0.34 -9.96 -10.23
N THR A 292 -0.20 -8.90 -9.62
CA THR A 292 -1.56 -8.46 -9.98
C THR A 292 -1.65 -7.15 -10.73
N ALA A 293 -0.71 -6.25 -10.51
CA ALA A 293 -0.72 -4.94 -11.15
C ALA A 293 0.17 -4.88 -12.39
N ALA A 294 1.25 -5.65 -12.38
CA ALA A 294 2.31 -5.53 -13.34
C ALA A 294 1.88 -5.91 -14.76
N TYR A 295 0.87 -6.74 -14.88
CA TYR A 295 0.63 -7.43 -16.15
C TYR A 295 -0.82 -7.25 -16.63
N ARG A 296 -1.36 -6.04 -16.54
CA ARG A 296 -2.68 -5.71 -17.09
C ARG A 296 -2.71 -6.07 -18.58
N GLY A 297 -3.68 -6.90 -18.97
CA GLY A 297 -3.85 -7.35 -20.34
C GLY A 297 -3.35 -8.77 -20.63
N LEU A 298 -2.56 -9.38 -19.75
CA LEU A 298 -2.26 -10.80 -19.87
C LEU A 298 -3.35 -11.67 -19.23
N THR A 299 -3.59 -12.84 -19.82
CA THR A 299 -4.57 -13.80 -19.30
C THR A 299 -4.01 -14.69 -18.20
N SER A 300 -2.66 -14.78 -18.12
CA SER A 300 -1.91 -15.54 -17.13
C SER A 300 -0.54 -14.91 -16.88
N PHE A 301 0.15 -15.31 -15.81
CA PHE A 301 1.50 -14.82 -15.49
C PHE A 301 2.55 -15.23 -16.53
N GLN A 302 2.37 -16.40 -17.14
CA GLN A 302 3.29 -16.93 -18.15
C GLN A 302 4.74 -16.88 -17.67
N GLY A 303 5.01 -17.48 -16.51
CA GLY A 303 6.29 -17.35 -15.77
C GLY A 303 7.53 -17.71 -16.58
N ARG A 304 7.41 -18.59 -17.57
CA ARG A 304 8.51 -19.01 -18.44
C ARG A 304 8.79 -18.08 -19.62
N GLU A 305 7.87 -17.16 -19.92
CA GLU A 305 8.06 -16.18 -20.99
C GLU A 305 9.13 -15.17 -20.64
N ALA A 306 9.91 -14.77 -21.64
CA ALA A 306 10.92 -13.74 -21.48
C ALA A 306 10.28 -12.37 -21.21
N MET A 307 10.91 -11.60 -20.35
CA MET A 307 10.43 -10.28 -19.93
C MET A 307 11.00 -9.18 -20.84
N ASN A 308 10.17 -8.22 -21.19
CA ASN A 308 10.62 -7.01 -21.88
C ASN A 308 11.03 -5.90 -20.87
N ARG A 309 11.66 -4.84 -21.38
CA ARG A 309 12.19 -3.74 -20.55
C ARG A 309 11.08 -2.96 -19.83
N GLY A 310 9.94 -2.74 -20.48
CA GLY A 310 8.76 -2.08 -19.91
C GLY A 310 8.19 -2.87 -18.73
N GLU A 311 8.00 -4.18 -18.93
CA GLU A 311 7.53 -5.09 -17.88
C GLU A 311 8.50 -5.15 -16.69
N PHE A 312 9.80 -5.24 -16.96
CA PHE A 312 10.81 -5.27 -15.89
C PHE A 312 10.80 -3.96 -15.08
N THR A 313 10.71 -2.81 -15.76
CA THR A 313 10.63 -1.51 -15.10
C THR A 313 9.38 -1.37 -14.24
N LEU A 314 8.24 -1.87 -14.71
CA LEU A 314 7.02 -1.91 -13.92
C LEU A 314 7.18 -2.80 -12.68
N LEU A 315 7.74 -3.99 -12.84
CA LEU A 315 8.02 -4.91 -11.73
C LEU A 315 8.95 -4.28 -10.69
N MET A 316 10.01 -3.63 -11.13
CA MET A 316 10.94 -2.90 -10.27
C MET A 316 10.25 -1.73 -9.55
N GLY A 317 9.48 -0.92 -10.28
CA GLY A 317 8.75 0.21 -9.71
C GLY A 317 7.79 -0.21 -8.59
N LEU A 318 7.11 -1.37 -8.77
CA LEU A 318 6.26 -1.96 -7.74
C LEU A 318 7.08 -2.46 -6.53
N ALA A 319 8.19 -3.14 -6.78
CA ALA A 319 9.04 -3.69 -5.72
C ALA A 319 9.67 -2.57 -4.86
N LEU A 320 10.13 -1.50 -5.49
CA LEU A 320 10.77 -0.34 -4.85
C LEU A 320 9.76 0.73 -4.39
N ARG A 321 8.47 0.54 -4.64
CA ARG A 321 7.39 1.48 -4.28
C ARG A 321 7.60 2.89 -4.88
N LEU A 322 8.04 2.96 -6.14
CA LEU A 322 8.22 4.24 -6.80
C LEU A 322 6.89 5.01 -6.94
N PRO A 323 6.89 6.35 -6.85
CA PRO A 323 5.69 7.17 -6.98
C PRO A 323 5.23 7.20 -8.45
N MET A 324 4.38 6.27 -8.87
CA MET A 324 3.85 6.15 -10.23
C MET A 324 2.63 7.05 -10.43
N THR A 325 2.78 8.36 -10.22
CA THR A 325 1.68 9.35 -10.25
C THR A 325 1.56 10.09 -11.58
N GLU A 326 2.68 10.27 -12.30
CA GLU A 326 2.72 11.07 -13.52
C GLU A 326 2.13 10.34 -14.74
N ALA A 327 1.47 11.10 -15.61
CA ALA A 327 1.04 10.63 -16.92
C ALA A 327 2.19 10.80 -17.92
N GLY A 328 2.41 9.77 -18.75
CA GLY A 328 3.44 9.80 -19.80
C GLY A 328 4.67 8.96 -19.49
N GLY A 329 5.24 8.35 -20.51
CA GLY A 329 6.31 7.35 -20.39
C GLY A 329 7.72 7.90 -20.21
N GLY A 330 7.92 9.23 -20.23
CA GLY A 330 9.23 9.86 -20.08
C GLY A 330 10.20 9.65 -21.24
N PHE A 331 9.86 8.85 -22.24
CA PHE A 331 10.62 8.59 -23.47
C PHE A 331 9.69 8.65 -24.67
N PRO A 332 10.19 9.06 -25.88
CA PRO A 332 9.35 9.29 -27.04
C PRO A 332 8.67 8.00 -27.58
N ASP A 333 9.25 6.86 -27.32
CA ASP A 333 8.75 5.53 -27.76
C ASP A 333 7.92 4.80 -26.68
N VAL A 334 7.57 5.48 -25.58
CA VAL A 334 6.70 4.93 -24.52
C VAL A 334 5.34 5.61 -24.59
N ALA A 335 4.34 4.91 -25.11
CA ALA A 335 2.98 5.44 -25.19
C ALA A 335 2.43 5.76 -23.80
N ALA A 336 1.74 6.91 -23.65
CA ALA A 336 1.28 7.40 -22.35
C ALA A 336 0.25 6.46 -21.69
N ASP A 337 -0.50 5.71 -22.48
CA ASP A 337 -1.51 4.73 -22.05
C ASP A 337 -0.94 3.32 -21.85
N ALA A 338 0.35 3.09 -22.14
CA ALA A 338 0.99 1.80 -21.93
C ALA A 338 0.95 1.44 -20.42
N TYR A 339 0.65 0.19 -20.11
CA TYR A 339 0.49 -0.27 -18.71
C TYR A 339 1.74 -0.10 -17.85
N TYR A 340 2.91 0.03 -18.43
CA TYR A 340 4.20 0.31 -17.78
C TYR A 340 4.59 1.79 -17.79
N ALA A 341 3.87 2.67 -18.51
CA ALA A 341 4.28 4.04 -18.77
C ALA A 341 4.60 4.84 -17.49
N LYS A 342 3.73 4.77 -16.49
CA LYS A 342 3.92 5.44 -15.20
C LYS A 342 5.14 4.94 -14.44
N ALA A 343 5.43 3.65 -14.53
CA ALA A 343 6.60 3.06 -13.89
C ALA A 343 7.89 3.50 -14.61
N VAL A 344 7.87 3.58 -15.94
CA VAL A 344 9.00 4.07 -16.74
C VAL A 344 9.29 5.54 -16.42
N ALA A 345 8.26 6.39 -16.36
CA ALA A 345 8.42 7.79 -15.97
C ALA A 345 8.99 7.92 -14.55
N ALA A 346 8.42 7.21 -13.57
CA ALA A 346 8.88 7.23 -12.18
C ALA A 346 10.33 6.74 -12.05
N ALA A 347 10.71 5.67 -12.74
CA ALA A 347 12.06 5.13 -12.72
C ALA A 347 13.08 6.07 -13.40
N LYS A 348 12.70 6.75 -14.47
CA LYS A 348 13.52 7.78 -15.13
C LYS A 348 13.74 8.97 -14.20
N ASN A 349 12.69 9.52 -13.60
CA ASN A 349 12.76 10.65 -12.67
C ASN A 349 13.60 10.31 -11.43
N ALA A 350 13.58 9.06 -10.99
CA ALA A 350 14.41 8.55 -9.90
C ALA A 350 15.88 8.25 -10.32
N GLY A 351 16.24 8.44 -11.60
CA GLY A 351 17.57 8.17 -12.13
C GLY A 351 17.94 6.68 -12.17
N LEU A 352 16.95 5.77 -12.12
CA LEU A 352 17.19 4.33 -12.08
C LEU A 352 17.35 3.69 -13.47
N ILE A 353 16.77 4.34 -14.48
CA ILE A 353 16.86 3.89 -15.87
C ILE A 353 17.24 5.06 -16.79
N GLY A 354 18.00 4.76 -17.84
CA GLY A 354 18.30 5.64 -18.95
C GLY A 354 17.74 5.10 -20.26
N GLY A 355 17.67 5.99 -21.25
CA GLY A 355 17.42 5.60 -22.64
C GLY A 355 18.70 5.14 -23.33
N TYR A 356 18.53 4.78 -24.60
CA TYR A 356 19.64 4.57 -25.53
C TYR A 356 20.16 5.92 -26.05
N GLU A 357 21.28 5.90 -26.78
CA GLU A 357 21.90 7.10 -27.35
C GLU A 357 20.95 7.88 -28.29
N ASP A 358 20.02 7.18 -28.92
CA ASP A 358 18.96 7.76 -29.76
C ASP A 358 17.79 8.38 -28.96
N GLY A 359 17.87 8.38 -27.64
CA GLY A 359 16.84 8.89 -26.75
C GLY A 359 15.66 7.95 -26.54
N SER A 360 15.63 6.78 -27.16
CA SER A 360 14.57 5.77 -26.99
C SER A 360 14.75 4.95 -25.72
N PHE A 361 13.66 4.35 -25.21
CA PHE A 361 13.69 3.40 -24.09
C PHE A 361 13.62 1.95 -24.57
N ARG A 362 12.97 1.70 -25.68
CA ARG A 362 12.71 0.37 -26.29
C ARG A 362 11.98 -0.56 -25.33
N PRO A 363 10.75 -0.18 -24.88
CA PRO A 363 10.03 -0.90 -23.82
C PRO A 363 9.73 -2.36 -24.17
N GLU A 364 9.45 -2.66 -25.46
CA GLU A 364 9.11 -4.02 -25.90
C GLU A 364 10.33 -4.91 -26.18
N ARG A 365 11.54 -4.34 -26.16
CA ARG A 365 12.76 -5.13 -26.29
C ARG A 365 12.95 -6.04 -25.08
N LEU A 366 13.25 -7.30 -25.32
CA LEU A 366 13.59 -8.24 -24.26
C LEU A 366 14.83 -7.74 -23.49
N ILE A 367 14.73 -7.74 -22.16
CA ILE A 367 15.83 -7.28 -21.29
C ILE A 367 16.78 -8.42 -21.00
N SER A 368 18.09 -8.15 -21.10
CA SER A 368 19.11 -9.14 -20.76
C SER A 368 19.35 -9.21 -19.25
N ARG A 369 19.90 -10.32 -18.78
CA ARG A 369 20.18 -10.55 -17.36
C ARG A 369 21.22 -9.56 -16.82
N GLU A 370 22.23 -9.18 -17.61
CA GLU A 370 23.21 -8.16 -17.20
C GLU A 370 22.60 -6.74 -17.15
N GLU A 371 21.66 -6.40 -18.07
CA GLU A 371 20.95 -5.13 -18.02
C GLU A 371 20.07 -5.03 -16.77
N MET A 372 19.36 -6.11 -16.41
CA MET A 372 18.60 -6.15 -15.16
C MET A 372 19.49 -5.96 -13.94
N ALA A 373 20.64 -6.64 -13.90
CA ALA A 373 21.59 -6.48 -12.80
C ALA A 373 22.03 -5.03 -12.65
N LYS A 374 22.34 -4.34 -13.75
CA LYS A 374 22.77 -2.92 -13.72
C LYS A 374 21.68 -2.02 -13.16
N ILE A 375 20.44 -2.19 -13.60
CA ILE A 375 19.30 -1.38 -13.13
C ILE A 375 19.09 -1.59 -11.64
N LEU A 376 19.11 -2.84 -11.15
CA LEU A 376 18.93 -3.14 -9.73
C LEU A 376 20.09 -2.61 -8.87
N PHE A 377 21.31 -2.68 -9.37
CA PHE A 377 22.49 -2.15 -8.69
C PHE A 377 22.39 -0.64 -8.48
N VAL A 378 21.99 0.11 -9.53
CA VAL A 378 21.73 1.56 -9.45
C VAL A 378 20.60 1.86 -8.46
N ALA A 379 19.50 1.07 -8.51
CA ALA A 379 18.35 1.27 -7.65
C ALA A 379 18.68 1.09 -6.16
N MET A 380 19.60 0.22 -5.84
CA MET A 380 20.03 -0.07 -4.46
C MET A 380 21.11 0.88 -3.95
N LYS A 381 21.65 1.75 -4.81
CA LYS A 381 22.76 2.66 -4.48
C LYS A 381 23.94 1.94 -3.82
N TYR A 382 24.20 0.71 -4.25
CA TYR A 382 25.35 -0.03 -3.75
C TYR A 382 26.66 0.63 -4.22
N ASP A 383 27.64 0.59 -3.37
CA ASP A 383 29.01 1.00 -3.70
C ASP A 383 29.65 0.03 -4.69
N ASP A 384 30.68 0.49 -5.40
CA ASP A 384 31.44 -0.31 -6.36
C ASP A 384 32.43 -1.29 -5.68
N THR A 385 32.08 -1.82 -4.51
CA THR A 385 32.91 -2.84 -3.84
C THR A 385 33.05 -4.04 -4.75
N PHE A 386 34.28 -4.42 -5.08
CA PHE A 386 34.55 -5.54 -5.96
C PHE A 386 34.33 -6.86 -5.22
N TYR A 387 33.50 -7.69 -5.77
CA TYR A 387 33.32 -9.09 -5.39
C TYR A 387 33.72 -9.99 -6.57
N ASP A 388 34.10 -11.21 -6.27
CA ASP A 388 34.40 -12.20 -7.30
C ASP A 388 33.15 -12.58 -8.08
N LEU A 389 33.32 -12.85 -9.36
CA LEU A 389 32.30 -13.38 -10.26
C LEU A 389 32.42 -14.90 -10.32
N PRO A 390 31.61 -15.66 -9.59
CA PRO A 390 31.78 -17.11 -9.44
C PRO A 390 31.33 -17.93 -10.66
N PHE A 391 30.97 -17.25 -11.76
CA PHE A 391 30.36 -17.88 -12.94
C PHE A 391 31.38 -18.31 -13.98
N LYS A 392 31.19 -19.49 -14.56
CA LYS A 392 32.07 -20.03 -15.63
C LYS A 392 32.12 -19.14 -16.88
N ASP A 393 31.05 -18.38 -17.13
CA ASP A 393 30.92 -17.45 -18.26
C ASP A 393 31.13 -15.99 -17.86
N ALA A 394 31.81 -15.74 -16.73
CA ALA A 394 32.05 -14.37 -16.25
C ALA A 394 32.76 -13.48 -17.28
N ALA A 395 33.59 -14.04 -18.15
CA ALA A 395 34.28 -13.32 -19.23
C ALA A 395 33.27 -12.72 -20.26
N ALA A 396 32.11 -13.32 -20.42
CA ALA A 396 31.08 -12.85 -21.34
C ALA A 396 30.24 -11.68 -20.77
N ILE A 397 30.36 -11.37 -19.48
CA ILE A 397 29.71 -10.23 -18.85
C ILE A 397 30.37 -8.94 -19.34
N GLY A 398 29.58 -8.04 -19.90
CA GLY A 398 30.08 -6.75 -20.39
C GLY A 398 30.74 -5.94 -19.25
N PRO A 399 31.86 -5.24 -19.52
CA PRO A 399 32.66 -4.57 -18.48
C PRO A 399 31.83 -3.66 -17.57
N VAL A 400 30.87 -2.91 -18.12
CA VAL A 400 30.01 -1.96 -17.39
C VAL A 400 28.99 -2.65 -16.47
N TYR A 401 28.76 -3.97 -16.61
CA TYR A 401 27.80 -4.75 -15.84
C TYR A 401 28.48 -5.59 -14.74
N ARG A 402 29.80 -5.81 -14.82
CA ARG A 402 30.54 -6.66 -13.89
C ARG A 402 30.38 -6.25 -12.42
N PRO A 403 30.53 -4.94 -12.07
CA PRO A 403 30.33 -4.53 -10.68
C PRO A 403 28.93 -4.86 -10.17
N ALA A 404 27.91 -4.62 -11.00
CA ALA A 404 26.51 -4.90 -10.65
C ALA A 404 26.28 -6.40 -10.44
N VAL A 405 26.72 -7.24 -11.36
CA VAL A 405 26.54 -8.70 -11.25
C VAL A 405 27.28 -9.25 -10.03
N ALA A 406 28.52 -8.83 -9.79
CA ALA A 406 29.31 -9.26 -8.64
C ALA A 406 28.66 -8.90 -7.30
N ASN A 407 28.29 -7.63 -7.13
CA ASN A 407 27.63 -7.14 -5.92
C ASN A 407 26.32 -7.84 -5.62
N LEU A 408 25.44 -7.95 -6.63
CA LEU A 408 24.12 -8.56 -6.42
C LEU A 408 24.22 -10.07 -6.20
N THR A 409 25.24 -10.73 -6.76
CA THR A 409 25.52 -12.15 -6.52
C THR A 409 26.02 -12.37 -5.09
N ALA A 410 27.01 -11.59 -4.64
CA ALA A 410 27.53 -11.68 -3.27
C ALA A 410 26.45 -11.46 -2.21
N ARG A 411 25.43 -10.64 -2.51
CA ARG A 411 24.28 -10.36 -1.65
C ARG A 411 23.13 -11.36 -1.80
N GLY A 412 23.28 -12.41 -2.64
CA GLY A 412 22.24 -13.42 -2.86
C GLY A 412 20.99 -12.92 -3.59
N ILE A 413 21.07 -11.77 -4.26
CA ILE A 413 19.98 -11.22 -5.07
C ILE A 413 19.95 -11.89 -6.45
N LEU A 414 21.12 -12.09 -7.03
CA LEU A 414 21.32 -12.79 -8.30
C LEU A 414 21.90 -14.18 -8.08
N HIS A 415 21.43 -15.12 -8.90
CA HIS A 415 21.95 -16.48 -8.93
C HIS A 415 22.27 -16.89 -10.37
N GLY A 416 23.21 -17.81 -10.50
CA GLY A 416 23.50 -18.45 -11.79
C GLY A 416 22.40 -19.42 -12.23
N LYS A 417 22.49 -19.83 -13.48
CA LYS A 417 21.73 -20.94 -14.07
C LYS A 417 22.48 -22.26 -13.93
N ASP A 418 21.91 -23.32 -14.43
CA ASP A 418 22.51 -24.65 -14.46
C ASP A 418 23.96 -24.62 -14.96
N GLY A 419 24.80 -25.42 -14.33
CA GLY A 419 26.22 -25.48 -14.65
C GLY A 419 27.06 -24.30 -14.16
N ASN A 420 26.53 -23.50 -13.23
CA ASN A 420 27.16 -22.31 -12.67
C ASN A 420 27.49 -21.24 -13.72
N ARG A 421 26.55 -20.94 -14.60
CA ARG A 421 26.66 -19.86 -15.60
C ARG A 421 25.74 -18.72 -15.24
N PHE A 422 26.12 -17.48 -15.52
CA PHE A 422 25.28 -16.30 -15.35
C PHE A 422 24.35 -16.10 -16.56
N ASP A 423 24.82 -16.41 -17.76
CA ASP A 423 24.14 -16.18 -19.03
C ASP A 423 23.81 -14.68 -19.27
N PRO A 424 24.84 -13.82 -19.36
CA PRO A 424 24.68 -12.35 -19.28
C PRO A 424 23.80 -11.78 -20.41
N LYS A 425 23.91 -12.31 -21.62
CA LYS A 425 23.16 -11.86 -22.79
C LYS A 425 21.80 -12.57 -22.93
N GLY A 426 21.58 -13.63 -22.16
CA GLY A 426 20.31 -14.33 -22.11
C GLY A 426 19.22 -13.45 -21.49
N THR A 427 17.98 -13.68 -21.91
CA THR A 427 16.81 -13.02 -21.32
C THR A 427 16.39 -13.75 -20.06
N ALA A 428 15.89 -13.00 -19.08
CA ALA A 428 15.24 -13.62 -17.93
C ALA A 428 13.76 -13.85 -18.20
N SER A 429 13.26 -14.96 -17.69
CA SER A 429 11.83 -15.20 -17.65
C SER A 429 11.16 -14.28 -16.60
N ARG A 430 9.83 -14.12 -16.69
CA ARG A 430 9.05 -13.40 -15.69
C ARG A 430 9.23 -13.98 -14.29
N GLU A 431 9.34 -15.30 -14.19
CA GLU A 431 9.58 -16.00 -12.93
C GLU A 431 10.96 -15.67 -12.36
N GLU A 432 12.02 -15.72 -13.17
CA GLU A 432 13.38 -15.37 -12.73
C GLU A 432 13.48 -13.90 -12.28
N ALA A 433 12.94 -12.97 -13.06
CA ALA A 433 12.92 -11.55 -12.70
C ALA A 433 12.10 -11.30 -11.41
N THR A 434 10.99 -12.02 -11.23
CA THR A 434 10.20 -11.95 -10.00
C THR A 434 10.97 -12.45 -8.79
N LEU A 435 11.72 -13.53 -8.90
CA LEU A 435 12.57 -14.04 -7.83
C LEU A 435 13.69 -13.06 -7.48
N MET A 436 14.33 -12.42 -8.47
CA MET A 436 15.31 -11.35 -8.23
C MET A 436 14.70 -10.21 -7.41
N MET A 437 13.49 -9.76 -7.75
CA MET A 437 12.80 -8.70 -7.01
C MET A 437 12.40 -9.11 -5.59
N LEU A 438 12.06 -10.38 -5.37
CA LEU A 438 11.76 -10.88 -4.03
C LEU A 438 13.03 -10.92 -3.16
N ASN A 439 14.14 -11.36 -3.73
CA ASN A 439 15.43 -11.38 -3.04
C ASN A 439 15.91 -9.95 -2.73
N LEU A 440 15.75 -9.02 -3.70
CA LEU A 440 16.02 -7.60 -3.49
C LEU A 440 15.16 -7.03 -2.34
N LYS A 441 13.86 -7.28 -2.36
CA LYS A 441 12.94 -6.79 -1.35
C LYS A 441 13.27 -7.31 0.05
N SER A 442 13.82 -8.51 0.17
CA SER A 442 14.24 -9.07 1.46
C SER A 442 15.46 -8.36 2.06
N GLN A 443 16.19 -7.57 1.28
CA GLN A 443 17.33 -6.76 1.73
C GLN A 443 16.92 -5.33 2.10
N LEU A 444 15.70 -4.92 1.76
CA LEU A 444 15.16 -3.58 2.04
C LEU A 444 14.34 -3.52 3.36
N ASN A 445 14.08 -4.66 3.97
CA ASN A 445 13.43 -4.82 5.27
C ASN A 445 14.48 -5.18 6.31
#